data_8051fa02c7738103e847a6afd5fa9995
#
_entry.id   8051fa02c7738103e847a6afd5fa9995
#
_cell.length_a   1.000
_cell.length_b   1.000
_cell.length_c   1.000
_cell.angle_alpha   90.00
_cell.angle_beta   90.00
_cell.angle_gamma   90.00
#
_symmetry.space_group_name_H-M   'P 1'
#
loop_
_entity.id
_entity.type
_entity.pdbx_description
1 polymer ?
#
loop_
_entity_poly.entity_id
_entity_poly.type
_entity_poly.pdbx_seq_one_letter_code
_entity_poly.pdbx_strand_id
1 'polypeptide(L)'
;MKDKPTGKPVDIVMSPVGNKTAMLARMKKAAGNADIITEQPKGTLHDNLYGTGEGFMTFFNSVYSSASDGTVERYVETDNGEVYIQNIVSTISPNTWVKGEKAEGDTIKFVFPQKYVAQEGMDDDGNPTGIVEFFYLYRCRINAERTSLDLDETSQTINYVLRNDSLIRVDNLDNGVILALCNGAGEWTGFGDYYQTWTKIKDEPCVPSASANRMKYQLNFVNTGEQYDSRIINVAIDGNDFYLGGLTDSAPDNWVKGKIDGDKVVFEDKKYMGVDKENKCHAYFSALGSEKVWSDYYHQEADSFFFVKSISFDYDAESKTLKSDKMFGVNMGTSTVKFINVFMEPQMKPWNDLPANPKDPDLLEFRPYDPNYGYGAMLYWLDNMSVDDNLLNADYLYYNLYFDGELFTAYPDEYVLLKEAMTDIPYSFSDGYDFNFTGSMHNMFFYMDGVSKVGIQAMYKYNDKVYKSNLVEFEITEDGFRPTAVNGVSDDKDRVTGVSFYDLSGRWVSNPSSGIYLKTMKMADGTQKTVKIVKR
;
A
#
# COMPACT_ATOMS: atom_id res chain seq x y z
N MET A 1 23.52 14.05 1.61
CA MET A 1 23.86 12.81 0.88
C MET A 1 25.38 12.55 0.85
N LYS A 2 26.10 12.70 1.98
CA LYS A 2 27.53 12.40 2.02
C LYS A 2 27.88 11.06 2.71
N ASP A 3 26.88 10.31 3.12
CA ASP A 3 27.07 9.17 4.02
C ASP A 3 26.68 7.81 3.42
N LYS A 4 26.37 7.76 2.11
CA LYS A 4 26.18 6.49 1.42
C LYS A 4 27.56 5.83 1.19
N PRO A 5 27.79 4.59 1.69
CA PRO A 5 29.02 3.88 1.45
C PRO A 5 29.33 3.70 -0.04
N THR A 6 30.60 3.73 -0.39
CA THR A 6 31.11 3.53 -1.76
C THR A 6 31.58 2.09 -1.98
N GLY A 7 31.61 1.26 -0.93
CA GLY A 7 31.95 -0.16 -0.99
C GLY A 7 31.01 -0.95 -1.90
N LYS A 8 31.50 -2.01 -2.52
CA LYS A 8 30.69 -2.86 -3.39
C LYS A 8 29.78 -3.78 -2.57
N PRO A 9 28.47 -3.83 -2.88
CA PRO A 9 27.55 -4.78 -2.31
C PRO A 9 27.97 -6.24 -2.51
N VAL A 10 27.33 -7.12 -1.76
CA VAL A 10 27.58 -8.56 -1.83
C VAL A 10 26.90 -9.14 -3.07
N ASP A 11 27.68 -9.78 -3.96
CA ASP A 11 27.17 -10.60 -5.05
C ASP A 11 27.07 -12.06 -4.60
N ILE A 12 26.15 -12.37 -3.69
CA ILE A 12 26.06 -13.71 -3.12
C ILE A 12 24.91 -14.49 -3.77
N VAL A 13 25.22 -15.72 -4.16
CA VAL A 13 24.23 -16.75 -4.51
C VAL A 13 24.13 -17.70 -3.31
N MET A 14 23.03 -17.67 -2.58
CA MET A 14 22.81 -18.53 -1.42
C MET A 14 21.61 -19.47 -1.59
N SER A 15 21.65 -20.58 -0.86
CA SER A 15 20.48 -21.46 -0.72
C SER A 15 19.31 -20.73 -0.06
N PRO A 16 18.07 -20.95 -0.49
CA PRO A 16 16.93 -20.17 -0.02
C PRO A 16 16.68 -20.41 1.46
N VAL A 17 16.77 -19.37 2.25
CA VAL A 17 16.11 -19.29 3.56
C VAL A 17 14.64 -19.01 3.26
N GLY A 18 13.76 -19.87 3.68
CA GLY A 18 12.34 -19.95 3.30
C GLY A 18 11.56 -18.66 3.10
N ASN A 19 10.31 -18.78 2.67
CA ASN A 19 9.42 -17.67 2.30
C ASN A 19 9.39 -16.53 3.35
N LYS A 20 9.80 -15.31 2.96
CA LYS A 20 9.88 -14.11 3.81
C LYS A 20 8.58 -13.83 4.57
N THR A 21 7.44 -13.95 3.91
CA THR A 21 6.12 -13.71 4.52
C THR A 21 5.81 -14.74 5.60
N ALA A 22 6.13 -16.01 5.36
CA ALA A 22 5.98 -17.07 6.35
C ALA A 22 6.95 -16.88 7.52
N MET A 23 8.20 -16.47 7.26
CA MET A 23 9.20 -16.16 8.29
C MET A 23 8.74 -14.97 9.16
N LEU A 24 8.30 -13.87 8.56
CA LEU A 24 7.79 -12.70 9.30
C LEU A 24 6.51 -13.01 10.11
N ALA A 25 5.62 -13.85 9.59
CA ALA A 25 4.44 -14.31 10.31
C ALA A 25 4.80 -15.17 11.53
N ARG A 26 5.80 -16.05 11.40
CA ARG A 26 6.34 -16.89 12.50
C ARG A 26 7.02 -16.04 13.58
N MET A 27 7.78 -15.00 13.20
CA MET A 27 8.41 -14.04 14.12
C MET A 27 7.41 -13.33 15.02
N LYS A 28 6.22 -12.99 14.51
CA LYS A 28 5.16 -12.35 15.30
C LYS A 28 4.54 -13.27 16.36
N LYS A 29 4.62 -14.59 16.19
CA LYS A 29 3.97 -15.58 17.06
C LYS A 29 4.83 -16.05 18.22
N ALA A 30 6.16 -15.95 18.11
CA ALA A 30 7.12 -16.43 19.13
C ALA A 30 7.40 -15.40 20.25
N ALA A 31 6.42 -14.57 20.61
CA ALA A 31 6.56 -13.59 21.70
C ALA A 31 6.66 -14.28 23.05
N GLY A 32 7.75 -14.04 23.77
CA GLY A 32 7.87 -14.47 25.16
C GLY A 32 9.24 -14.93 25.64
N ASN A 33 10.34 -14.36 25.14
CA ASN A 33 11.65 -14.65 25.69
C ASN A 33 12.24 -13.45 26.44
N ALA A 34 12.62 -13.67 27.70
CA ALA A 34 13.14 -12.67 28.63
C ALA A 34 14.44 -11.95 28.15
N ASP A 35 15.12 -12.48 27.12
CA ASP A 35 16.37 -11.91 26.61
C ASP A 35 16.17 -11.01 25.36
N ILE A 36 14.96 -10.97 24.79
CA ILE A 36 14.60 -10.06 23.68
C ILE A 36 13.83 -8.88 24.28
N ILE A 37 14.36 -7.67 24.07
CA ILE A 37 13.74 -6.45 24.61
C ILE A 37 12.65 -5.98 23.64
N THR A 38 11.39 -6.27 23.94
CA THR A 38 10.22 -5.86 23.13
C THR A 38 9.51 -4.63 23.68
N GLU A 39 9.64 -4.39 25.00
CA GLU A 39 9.11 -3.20 25.63
C GLU A 39 10.07 -2.02 25.50
N GLN A 40 9.51 -0.81 25.35
CA GLN A 40 10.32 0.40 25.28
C GLN A 40 11.11 0.60 26.57
N PRO A 41 12.46 0.69 26.51
CA PRO A 41 13.30 0.98 27.68
C PRO A 41 12.95 2.34 28.31
N LYS A 42 13.17 2.45 29.63
CA LYS A 42 12.98 3.73 30.34
C LYS A 42 14.14 4.67 29.99
N GLY A 43 13.82 5.94 29.69
CA GLY A 43 14.80 6.95 29.33
C GLY A 43 14.19 8.05 28.49
N THR A 44 15.05 8.87 27.92
CA THR A 44 14.65 9.90 26.94
C THR A 44 14.43 9.25 25.58
N LEU A 45 13.19 9.25 25.10
CA LEU A 45 12.84 8.79 23.77
C LEU A 45 13.17 9.87 22.72
N HIS A 46 13.90 9.47 21.70
CA HIS A 46 14.10 10.23 20.46
C HIS A 46 13.35 9.46 19.36
N ASP A 47 12.23 10.00 18.93
CA ASP A 47 11.36 9.39 17.93
C ASP A 47 11.20 10.26 16.68
N ASN A 48 10.44 9.75 15.71
CA ASN A 48 10.22 10.43 14.44
C ASN A 48 11.52 10.86 13.73
N LEU A 49 12.57 10.06 13.86
CA LEU A 49 13.81 10.29 13.12
C LEU A 49 13.65 9.81 11.68
N TYR A 50 14.22 10.55 10.75
CA TYR A 50 14.26 10.20 9.35
C TYR A 50 15.35 9.17 9.09
N GLY A 51 14.95 7.94 8.77
CA GLY A 51 15.85 6.83 8.48
C GLY A 51 16.26 6.80 7.01
N THR A 52 17.56 6.64 6.77
CA THR A 52 18.12 6.25 5.48
C THR A 52 19.08 5.09 5.68
N GLY A 53 19.12 4.16 4.73
CA GLY A 53 19.99 3.01 4.83
C GLY A 53 19.91 2.14 3.60
N GLU A 54 20.64 1.06 3.61
CA GLU A 54 20.51 0.01 2.62
C GLU A 54 20.76 -1.34 3.32
N GLY A 55 19.74 -2.16 3.31
CA GLY A 55 19.80 -3.54 3.75
C GLY A 55 19.65 -4.49 2.58
N PHE A 56 19.83 -5.77 2.84
CA PHE A 56 19.66 -6.80 1.84
C PHE A 56 19.07 -8.06 2.45
N MET A 57 18.46 -8.85 1.59
CA MET A 57 18.01 -10.20 1.89
C MET A 57 18.32 -11.13 0.74
N THR A 58 18.49 -12.42 1.03
CA THR A 58 18.60 -13.47 0.02
C THR A 58 17.24 -14.13 -0.21
N PHE A 59 16.92 -14.37 -1.47
CA PHE A 59 15.71 -15.08 -1.87
C PHE A 59 15.98 -15.82 -3.19
N PHE A 60 15.62 -17.11 -3.28
CA PHE A 60 15.88 -17.94 -4.47
C PHE A 60 17.31 -17.81 -5.04
N ASN A 61 18.32 -17.96 -4.19
CA ASN A 61 19.73 -17.84 -4.56
C ASN A 61 20.15 -16.47 -5.14
N SER A 62 19.39 -15.43 -4.89
CA SER A 62 19.70 -14.06 -5.32
C SER A 62 19.70 -13.12 -4.13
N VAL A 63 20.56 -12.10 -4.18
CA VAL A 63 20.60 -11.02 -3.20
C VAL A 63 19.75 -9.86 -3.68
N TYR A 64 18.80 -9.46 -2.86
CA TYR A 64 17.94 -8.30 -3.09
C TYR A 64 18.31 -7.19 -2.11
N SER A 65 18.92 -6.15 -2.61
CA SER A 65 19.16 -4.93 -1.83
C SER A 65 17.91 -4.08 -1.77
N SER A 66 17.65 -3.49 -0.61
CA SER A 66 16.54 -2.57 -0.39
C SER A 66 17.07 -1.31 0.28
N ALA A 67 17.08 -0.21 -0.46
CA ALA A 67 17.35 1.10 0.11
C ALA A 67 16.13 1.57 0.92
N SER A 68 16.36 2.01 2.14
CA SER A 68 15.38 2.73 2.96
C SER A 68 15.63 4.23 2.84
N ASP A 69 14.55 4.99 2.68
CA ASP A 69 14.55 6.44 2.61
C ASP A 69 13.24 6.96 3.20
N GLY A 70 13.33 7.74 4.26
CA GLY A 70 12.16 8.28 4.94
C GLY A 70 11.45 7.31 5.88
N THR A 71 12.09 6.24 6.35
CA THR A 71 11.53 5.40 7.43
C THR A 71 11.48 6.16 8.74
N VAL A 72 10.49 5.85 9.58
CA VAL A 72 10.37 6.43 10.92
C VAL A 72 11.15 5.60 11.91
N GLU A 73 12.19 6.20 12.47
CA GLU A 73 13.12 5.55 13.36
C GLU A 73 13.10 6.16 14.75
N ARG A 74 13.59 5.39 15.76
CA ARG A 74 13.66 5.84 17.14
C ARG A 74 14.72 5.13 17.96
N TYR A 75 15.25 5.85 18.95
CA TYR A 75 16.11 5.31 19.98
C TYR A 75 15.79 5.89 21.35
N VAL A 76 16.19 5.19 22.41
CA VAL A 76 16.08 5.65 23.80
C VAL A 76 17.46 5.83 24.37
N GLU A 77 17.66 6.93 25.07
CA GLU A 77 18.87 7.23 25.85
C GLU A 77 18.52 7.25 27.33
N THR A 78 19.30 6.52 28.13
CA THR A 78 19.09 6.42 29.59
C THR A 78 20.07 7.29 30.34
N ASP A 79 19.76 7.63 31.59
CA ASP A 79 20.59 8.49 32.44
C ASP A 79 21.95 7.83 32.82
N ASN A 80 22.03 6.50 32.73
CA ASN A 80 23.25 5.76 32.98
C ASN A 80 24.13 5.54 31.72
N GLY A 81 23.78 6.15 30.60
CA GLY A 81 24.56 6.12 29.37
C GLY A 81 24.26 4.92 28.46
N GLU A 82 23.27 4.11 28.76
CA GLU A 82 22.78 3.10 27.83
C GLU A 82 21.97 3.75 26.71
N VAL A 83 22.07 3.19 25.50
CA VAL A 83 21.33 3.62 24.31
C VAL A 83 20.68 2.40 23.69
N TYR A 84 19.38 2.50 23.43
CA TYR A 84 18.61 1.41 22.84
C TYR A 84 18.06 1.84 21.49
N ILE A 85 18.34 1.09 20.44
CA ILE A 85 17.86 1.30 19.09
C ILE A 85 16.76 0.28 18.79
N GLN A 86 15.60 0.72 18.29
CA GLN A 86 14.55 -0.19 17.86
C GLN A 86 14.73 -0.53 16.38
N ASN A 87 14.53 -1.81 16.01
CA ASN A 87 14.60 -2.29 14.64
C ASN A 87 15.89 -1.88 13.91
N ILE A 88 17.04 -2.14 14.54
CA ILE A 88 18.37 -1.74 14.04
C ILE A 88 18.73 -2.33 12.66
N VAL A 89 17.98 -3.32 12.15
CA VAL A 89 18.12 -3.91 10.81
C VAL A 89 16.94 -3.50 9.95
N SER A 90 17.19 -2.76 8.87
CA SER A 90 16.15 -2.16 8.02
C SER A 90 15.26 -3.18 7.31
N THR A 91 15.78 -4.37 7.02
CA THR A 91 15.07 -5.43 6.32
C THR A 91 14.13 -6.25 7.20
N ILE A 92 14.25 -6.13 8.53
CA ILE A 92 13.47 -6.90 9.51
C ILE A 92 13.05 -5.98 10.66
N SER A 93 11.75 -5.86 10.90
CA SER A 93 11.18 -4.98 11.94
C SER A 93 10.39 -5.78 12.98
N PRO A 94 11.04 -6.52 13.89
CA PRO A 94 10.39 -7.35 14.91
C PRO A 94 9.89 -6.54 16.11
N ASN A 95 10.06 -5.23 16.13
CA ASN A 95 9.85 -4.32 17.27
C ASN A 95 10.77 -4.58 18.46
N THR A 96 11.97 -5.06 18.19
CA THR A 96 12.99 -5.37 19.18
C THR A 96 13.96 -4.20 19.38
N TRP A 97 14.32 -3.96 20.64
CA TRP A 97 15.33 -2.99 21.04
C TRP A 97 16.68 -3.65 21.21
N VAL A 98 17.72 -3.05 20.65
CA VAL A 98 19.10 -3.50 20.74
C VAL A 98 19.87 -2.55 21.64
N LYS A 99 20.59 -3.09 22.62
CA LYS A 99 21.30 -2.33 23.64
C LYS A 99 22.70 -1.94 23.19
N GLY A 100 23.04 -0.68 23.35
CA GLY A 100 24.39 -0.12 23.24
C GLY A 100 24.72 0.75 24.44
N GLU A 101 25.94 1.27 24.47
CA GLU A 101 26.45 2.13 25.54
C GLU A 101 27.20 3.31 24.93
N LYS A 102 27.07 4.49 25.54
CA LYS A 102 27.90 5.65 25.22
C LYS A 102 29.35 5.33 25.56
N ALA A 103 30.24 5.69 24.64
CA ALA A 103 31.69 5.57 24.80
C ALA A 103 32.32 6.97 24.78
N GLU A 104 33.62 7.04 24.60
CA GLU A 104 34.35 8.29 24.56
C GLU A 104 33.89 9.16 23.37
N GLY A 105 33.70 10.44 23.61
CA GLY A 105 33.20 11.42 22.63
C GLY A 105 31.73 11.16 22.26
N ASP A 106 31.41 11.28 20.96
CA ASP A 106 30.04 11.13 20.42
C ASP A 106 29.74 9.67 20.00
N THR A 107 30.57 8.71 20.42
CA THR A 107 30.49 7.31 20.01
C THR A 107 29.51 6.54 20.88
N ILE A 108 28.69 5.71 20.26
CA ILE A 108 27.82 4.72 20.88
C ILE A 108 28.25 3.35 20.38
N LYS A 109 28.53 2.43 21.29
CA LYS A 109 29.01 1.07 21.00
C LYS A 109 27.91 0.05 21.24
N PHE A 110 27.64 -0.78 20.24
CA PHE A 110 26.76 -1.94 20.33
C PHE A 110 27.63 -3.20 20.30
N VAL A 111 27.57 -4.00 21.34
CA VAL A 111 28.34 -5.25 21.44
C VAL A 111 27.42 -6.42 21.09
N PHE A 112 27.86 -7.27 20.19
CA PHE A 112 27.15 -8.45 19.71
C PHE A 112 27.84 -9.75 20.16
N PRO A 113 27.15 -10.92 20.16
CA PRO A 113 25.79 -11.12 19.70
C PRO A 113 24.71 -10.60 20.65
N GLN A 114 23.59 -10.16 20.09
CA GLN A 114 22.36 -9.89 20.84
C GLN A 114 21.21 -10.64 20.21
N LYS A 115 20.34 -11.25 21.03
CA LYS A 115 19.10 -11.87 20.54
C LYS A 115 18.22 -10.80 19.93
N TYR A 116 17.69 -11.09 18.73
CA TYR A 116 16.93 -10.10 17.98
C TYR A 116 15.54 -10.60 17.60
N VAL A 117 15.44 -11.86 17.20
CA VAL A 117 14.19 -12.48 16.76
C VAL A 117 14.08 -13.87 17.38
N ALA A 118 12.84 -14.24 17.74
CA ALA A 118 12.46 -15.59 18.07
C ALA A 118 11.50 -16.12 17.02
N GLN A 119 11.65 -17.34 16.59
CA GLN A 119 10.79 -18.00 15.62
C GLN A 119 10.37 -19.37 16.15
N GLU A 120 9.08 -19.70 16.03
CA GLU A 120 8.60 -21.04 16.31
C GLU A 120 9.03 -21.99 15.17
N GLY A 121 9.70 -23.09 15.54
CA GLY A 121 10.09 -24.14 14.60
C GLY A 121 8.87 -24.82 13.98
N MET A 122 9.01 -25.27 12.75
CA MET A 122 7.98 -26.03 12.04
C MET A 122 8.55 -27.39 11.65
N ASP A 123 7.71 -28.43 11.66
CA ASP A 123 8.03 -29.72 11.07
C ASP A 123 7.95 -29.66 9.52
N ASP A 124 8.27 -30.79 8.87
CA ASP A 124 8.25 -30.90 7.40
C ASP A 124 6.85 -30.71 6.80
N ASP A 125 5.80 -30.92 7.58
CA ASP A 125 4.40 -30.73 7.20
C ASP A 125 3.89 -29.31 7.49
N GLY A 126 4.74 -28.43 8.06
CA GLY A 126 4.42 -27.05 8.37
C GLY A 126 3.69 -26.84 9.69
N ASN A 127 3.62 -27.86 10.56
CA ASN A 127 3.01 -27.72 11.89
C ASN A 127 4.01 -27.15 12.90
N PRO A 128 3.57 -26.32 13.86
CA PRO A 128 4.43 -25.84 14.94
C PRO A 128 5.01 -26.98 15.78
N THR A 129 6.32 -27.00 15.94
CA THR A 129 7.02 -28.03 16.75
C THR A 129 7.01 -27.73 18.24
N GLY A 130 6.59 -26.53 18.65
CA GLY A 130 6.73 -26.04 20.02
C GLY A 130 8.17 -25.68 20.41
N ILE A 131 9.13 -25.82 19.49
CA ILE A 131 10.53 -25.44 19.70
C ILE A 131 10.70 -23.99 19.21
N VAL A 132 11.26 -23.13 20.08
CA VAL A 132 11.54 -21.74 19.72
C VAL A 132 13.01 -21.63 19.34
N GLU A 133 13.25 -21.20 18.11
CA GLU A 133 14.58 -20.88 17.60
C GLU A 133 14.86 -19.38 17.77
N PHE A 134 16.10 -19.05 18.15
CA PHE A 134 16.56 -17.67 18.35
C PHE A 134 17.54 -17.27 17.26
N PHE A 135 17.32 -16.06 16.75
CA PHE A 135 18.23 -15.44 15.81
C PHE A 135 18.88 -14.24 16.47
N TYR A 136 20.15 -14.04 16.17
CA TYR A 136 21.02 -13.08 16.79
C TYR A 136 21.58 -12.12 15.77
N LEU A 137 21.82 -10.89 16.19
CA LEU A 137 22.61 -9.96 15.41
C LEU A 137 24.09 -10.19 15.69
N TYR A 138 24.88 -10.16 14.62
CA TYR A 138 26.32 -10.26 14.64
C TYR A 138 26.96 -9.22 13.73
N ARG A 139 28.14 -8.80 14.10
CA ARG A 139 29.06 -8.12 13.18
C ARG A 139 29.68 -9.17 12.28
N CYS A 140 29.50 -9.01 10.99
CA CYS A 140 29.98 -9.93 9.95
C CYS A 140 30.84 -9.20 8.92
N ARG A 141 31.59 -9.98 8.15
CA ARG A 141 32.34 -9.55 6.97
C ARG A 141 31.97 -10.41 5.76
N ILE A 142 32.06 -9.82 4.58
CA ILE A 142 31.94 -10.58 3.34
C ILE A 142 33.16 -11.52 3.26
N ASN A 143 32.94 -12.82 3.03
CA ASN A 143 34.02 -13.80 2.87
C ASN A 143 34.90 -13.49 1.64
N ALA A 144 36.07 -14.13 1.56
CA ALA A 144 37.05 -13.87 0.50
C ALA A 144 36.49 -14.16 -0.91
N GLU A 145 35.68 -15.20 -1.04
CA GLU A 145 35.03 -15.63 -2.27
C GLU A 145 33.83 -14.74 -2.64
N ARG A 146 33.38 -13.84 -1.75
CA ARG A 146 32.19 -12.99 -1.87
C ARG A 146 30.88 -13.75 -2.05
N THR A 147 30.81 -14.94 -1.51
CA THR A 147 29.67 -15.86 -1.62
C THR A 147 28.84 -15.99 -0.34
N SER A 148 29.36 -15.52 0.79
CA SER A 148 28.70 -15.59 2.10
C SER A 148 29.19 -14.48 3.05
N LEU A 149 28.59 -14.42 4.22
CA LEU A 149 29.06 -13.62 5.35
C LEU A 149 29.66 -14.54 6.41
N ASP A 150 30.85 -14.18 6.87
CA ASP A 150 31.51 -14.80 8.01
C ASP A 150 31.44 -13.85 9.21
N LEU A 151 31.47 -14.42 10.43
CA LEU A 151 31.58 -13.63 11.65
C LEU A 151 32.90 -12.84 11.65
N ASP A 152 32.86 -11.58 12.05
CA ASP A 152 34.09 -10.80 12.24
C ASP A 152 34.80 -11.25 13.51
N GLU A 153 35.79 -12.14 13.38
CA GLU A 153 36.58 -12.66 14.49
C GLU A 153 37.43 -11.59 15.17
N THR A 154 37.67 -10.45 14.53
CA THR A 154 38.50 -9.38 15.09
C THR A 154 37.73 -8.47 16.03
N SER A 155 36.43 -8.37 15.89
CA SER A 155 35.56 -7.55 16.72
C SER A 155 34.11 -7.95 16.57
N GLN A 156 33.36 -7.92 17.65
CA GLN A 156 31.89 -8.00 17.63
C GLN A 156 31.24 -6.69 18.10
N THR A 157 31.85 -5.55 17.78
CA THR A 157 31.33 -4.22 18.11
C THR A 157 30.93 -3.47 16.85
N ILE A 158 29.75 -2.88 16.83
CA ILE A 158 29.27 -1.92 15.83
C ILE A 158 29.20 -0.55 16.49
N ASN A 159 29.81 0.44 15.87
CA ASN A 159 29.85 1.79 16.36
C ASN A 159 28.89 2.70 15.59
N TYR A 160 28.19 3.55 16.33
CA TYR A 160 27.44 4.69 15.84
C TYR A 160 28.06 5.98 16.38
N VAL A 161 27.86 7.08 15.69
CA VAL A 161 28.22 8.42 16.18
C VAL A 161 27.01 9.33 16.11
N LEU A 162 26.85 10.16 17.14
CA LEU A 162 25.82 11.20 17.17
C LEU A 162 26.44 12.53 16.72
N ARG A 163 26.12 13.00 15.52
CA ARG A 163 26.64 14.24 14.94
C ARG A 163 25.55 15.01 14.22
N ASN A 164 25.46 16.32 14.44
CA ASN A 164 24.56 17.22 13.72
C ASN A 164 23.11 16.71 13.70
N ASP A 165 22.58 16.33 14.86
CA ASP A 165 21.23 15.75 15.00
C ASP A 165 21.03 14.42 14.24
N SER A 166 22.11 13.72 13.88
CA SER A 166 22.06 12.43 13.18
C SER A 166 22.80 11.35 13.95
N LEU A 167 22.19 10.17 14.03
CA LEU A 167 22.78 8.93 14.52
C LEU A 167 23.27 8.14 13.30
N ILE A 168 24.58 8.02 13.13
CA ILE A 168 25.23 7.47 11.93
C ILE A 168 25.98 6.20 12.29
N ARG A 169 25.73 5.09 11.61
CA ARG A 169 26.53 3.87 11.73
C ARG A 169 27.85 4.04 11.00
N VAL A 170 28.96 4.08 11.73
CA VAL A 170 30.31 4.27 11.15
C VAL A 170 30.95 2.95 10.75
N ASP A 171 30.58 1.84 11.37
CA ASP A 171 30.95 0.50 10.93
C ASP A 171 29.97 0.05 9.84
N ASN A 172 30.38 0.12 8.58
CA ASN A 172 29.53 -0.08 7.41
C ASN A 172 30.31 -0.78 6.27
N LEU A 173 29.72 -0.83 5.08
CA LEU A 173 30.29 -1.52 3.93
C LEU A 173 31.65 -0.96 3.47
N ASP A 174 31.94 0.34 3.69
CA ASP A 174 33.23 0.94 3.31
C ASP A 174 34.42 0.34 4.08
N ASN A 175 34.22 -0.06 5.32
CA ASN A 175 35.22 -0.80 6.11
C ASN A 175 34.95 -2.31 6.16
N GLY A 176 34.11 -2.80 5.25
CA GLY A 176 33.79 -4.21 5.06
C GLY A 176 32.95 -4.82 6.17
N VAL A 177 32.21 -3.99 6.92
CA VAL A 177 31.39 -4.44 8.05
C VAL A 177 29.92 -4.50 7.65
N ILE A 178 29.29 -5.58 8.03
CA ILE A 178 27.85 -5.83 7.85
C ILE A 178 27.25 -6.21 9.20
N LEU A 179 26.11 -5.61 9.53
CA LEU A 179 25.28 -6.08 10.63
C LEU A 179 24.34 -7.14 10.06
N ALA A 180 24.48 -8.38 10.50
CA ALA A 180 23.76 -9.50 9.92
C ALA A 180 22.97 -10.29 10.95
N LEU A 181 21.86 -10.91 10.51
CA LEU A 181 21.09 -11.86 11.30
C LEU A 181 21.65 -13.26 11.09
N CYS A 182 22.02 -13.91 12.20
CA CYS A 182 22.56 -15.27 12.22
C CYS A 182 21.75 -16.18 13.15
N ASN A 183 21.83 -17.49 12.94
CA ASN A 183 21.27 -18.48 13.85
C ASN A 183 22.11 -18.62 15.13
N GLY A 184 21.72 -19.52 16.04
CA GLY A 184 22.44 -19.75 17.31
C GLY A 184 23.86 -20.33 17.15
N ALA A 185 24.21 -20.87 15.98
CA ALA A 185 25.56 -21.34 15.66
C ALA A 185 26.43 -20.22 15.03
N GLY A 186 25.87 -19.03 14.82
CA GLY A 186 26.58 -17.92 14.18
C GLY A 186 26.56 -18.00 12.64
N GLU A 187 25.76 -18.89 12.07
CA GLU A 187 25.63 -19.01 10.62
C GLU A 187 24.63 -17.96 10.10
N TRP A 188 25.01 -17.30 9.02
CA TRP A 188 24.20 -16.25 8.41
C TRP A 188 22.89 -16.78 7.83
N THR A 189 21.78 -16.04 8.06
CA THR A 189 20.43 -16.44 7.67
C THR A 189 19.91 -15.74 6.40
N GLY A 190 20.76 -15.00 5.70
CA GLY A 190 20.39 -14.30 4.46
C GLY A 190 19.94 -12.84 4.64
N PHE A 191 19.97 -12.29 5.86
CA PHE A 191 19.60 -10.89 6.12
C PHE A 191 20.77 -10.08 6.64
N GLY A 192 20.87 -8.83 6.20
CA GLY A 192 21.91 -7.92 6.67
C GLY A 192 21.68 -6.48 6.25
N ASP A 193 22.48 -5.58 6.83
CA ASP A 193 22.49 -4.16 6.55
C ASP A 193 23.88 -3.65 6.21
N TYR A 194 23.95 -2.89 5.12
CA TYR A 194 25.20 -2.27 4.69
C TYR A 194 25.51 -0.99 5.45
N TYR A 195 24.49 -0.13 5.67
CA TYR A 195 24.62 1.11 6.43
C TYR A 195 23.25 1.62 6.90
N GLN A 196 23.28 2.52 7.90
CA GLN A 196 22.11 3.25 8.37
C GLN A 196 22.51 4.63 8.88
N THR A 197 21.63 5.60 8.67
CA THR A 197 21.71 6.94 9.24
C THR A 197 20.32 7.41 9.62
N TRP A 198 20.16 7.92 10.84
CA TRP A 198 18.90 8.43 11.37
C TRP A 198 19.06 9.90 11.72
N THR A 199 18.29 10.75 11.10
CA THR A 199 18.44 12.21 11.21
C THR A 199 17.18 12.84 11.78
N LYS A 200 17.34 13.80 12.70
CA LYS A 200 16.22 14.58 13.19
C LYS A 200 15.69 15.46 12.07
N ILE A 201 14.39 15.36 11.79
CA ILE A 201 13.70 16.24 10.84
C ILE A 201 13.58 17.63 11.45
N LYS A 202 13.85 18.65 10.63
CA LYS A 202 13.70 20.06 10.98
C LYS A 202 12.44 20.66 10.38
N ASP A 203 11.91 20.04 9.33
CA ASP A 203 10.68 20.48 8.67
C ASP A 203 9.48 20.13 9.55
N GLU A 204 8.60 21.11 9.73
CA GLU A 204 7.32 20.90 10.43
C GLU A 204 6.22 20.64 9.40
N PRO A 205 5.27 19.73 9.69
CA PRO A 205 4.10 19.54 8.85
C PRO A 205 3.31 20.86 8.75
N CYS A 206 2.86 21.20 7.56
CA CYS A 206 2.01 22.36 7.43
C CYS A 206 0.58 22.03 7.90
N VAL A 207 -0.04 23.00 8.58
CA VAL A 207 -1.44 22.91 9.02
C VAL A 207 -2.15 24.19 8.55
N PRO A 208 -3.30 24.09 7.86
CA PRO A 208 -4.08 25.26 7.51
C PRO A 208 -4.50 26.04 8.77
N SER A 209 -4.50 27.37 8.72
CA SER A 209 -4.91 28.20 9.85
C SER A 209 -6.35 27.89 10.29
N ALA A 210 -6.72 28.25 11.51
CA ALA A 210 -8.09 28.08 12.01
C ALA A 210 -9.11 28.93 11.21
N SER A 211 -8.67 30.02 10.57
CA SER A 211 -9.50 30.90 9.73
C SER A 211 -9.59 30.44 8.27
N ALA A 212 -8.82 29.44 7.84
CA ALA A 212 -8.83 28.95 6.48
C ALA A 212 -10.22 28.40 6.12
N ASN A 213 -10.68 28.72 4.92
CA ASN A 213 -11.92 28.18 4.38
C ASN A 213 -11.70 26.70 4.00
N ARG A 214 -12.26 25.80 4.79
CA ARG A 214 -12.14 24.34 4.63
C ARG A 214 -13.31 23.78 3.88
N MET A 215 -13.06 22.89 2.94
CA MET A 215 -14.07 22.22 2.14
C MET A 215 -13.59 20.84 1.70
N LYS A 216 -14.53 20.00 1.26
CA LYS A 216 -14.22 18.73 0.62
C LYS A 216 -14.14 18.91 -0.89
N TYR A 217 -13.29 18.13 -1.52
CA TYR A 217 -13.15 18.06 -2.97
C TYR A 217 -13.21 16.61 -3.44
N GLN A 218 -13.78 16.42 -4.60
CA GLN A 218 -13.62 15.21 -5.40
C GLN A 218 -12.34 15.38 -6.22
N LEU A 219 -11.39 14.47 -6.02
CA LEU A 219 -10.19 14.32 -6.83
C LEU A 219 -10.39 13.12 -7.76
N ASN A 220 -10.47 13.39 -9.06
CA ASN A 220 -10.46 12.37 -10.11
C ASN A 220 -9.05 12.27 -10.67
N PHE A 221 -8.59 11.08 -10.96
CA PHE A 221 -7.25 10.83 -11.44
C PHE A 221 -7.14 9.50 -12.20
N VAL A 222 -6.03 9.29 -12.87
CA VAL A 222 -5.64 8.00 -13.41
C VAL A 222 -4.60 7.39 -12.46
N ASN A 223 -4.79 6.14 -12.07
CA ASN A 223 -3.84 5.41 -11.22
C ASN A 223 -2.74 4.73 -12.06
N THR A 224 -1.74 4.12 -11.40
CA THR A 224 -0.64 3.42 -12.08
C THR A 224 -1.06 2.19 -12.89
N GLY A 225 -2.27 1.71 -12.71
CA GLY A 225 -2.88 0.66 -13.54
C GLY A 225 -3.61 1.21 -14.76
N GLU A 226 -3.42 2.49 -15.10
CA GLU A 226 -4.10 3.22 -16.19
C GLU A 226 -5.65 3.21 -16.05
N GLN A 227 -6.15 3.11 -14.81
CA GLN A 227 -7.58 3.12 -14.52
C GLN A 227 -7.98 4.47 -13.94
N TYR A 228 -9.15 4.96 -14.33
CA TYR A 228 -9.77 6.13 -13.71
C TYR A 228 -10.25 5.78 -12.31
N ASP A 229 -9.93 6.65 -11.36
CA ASP A 229 -10.30 6.51 -9.97
C ASP A 229 -10.70 7.88 -9.39
N SER A 230 -11.37 7.88 -8.25
CA SER A 230 -11.86 9.10 -7.59
C SER A 230 -11.82 8.94 -6.09
N ARG A 231 -11.46 10.02 -5.39
CA ARG A 231 -11.51 10.06 -3.94
C ARG A 231 -11.93 11.42 -3.40
N ILE A 232 -12.42 11.42 -2.17
CA ILE A 232 -12.72 12.66 -1.44
C ILE A 232 -11.45 13.10 -0.70
N ILE A 233 -11.05 14.34 -0.93
CA ILE A 233 -9.92 14.96 -0.25
C ILE A 233 -10.36 16.19 0.51
N ASN A 234 -9.49 16.66 1.42
CA ASN A 234 -9.68 17.91 2.13
C ASN A 234 -8.96 19.04 1.40
N VAL A 235 -9.62 20.19 1.27
CA VAL A 235 -9.02 21.41 0.75
C VAL A 235 -9.20 22.54 1.76
N ALA A 236 -8.20 23.38 1.89
CA ALA A 236 -8.33 24.64 2.66
C ALA A 236 -7.71 25.79 1.85
N ILE A 237 -8.36 26.95 1.90
CA ILE A 237 -7.88 28.17 1.22
C ILE A 237 -7.77 29.28 2.26
N ASP A 238 -6.59 29.93 2.30
CA ASP A 238 -6.29 31.05 3.17
C ASP A 238 -5.53 32.16 2.41
N GLY A 239 -6.24 33.18 1.95
CA GLY A 239 -5.70 34.15 1.00
C GLY A 239 -5.22 33.47 -0.29
N ASN A 240 -3.92 33.54 -0.56
CA ASN A 240 -3.29 32.90 -1.71
C ASN A 240 -2.71 31.52 -1.37
N ASP A 241 -2.88 31.03 -0.15
CA ASP A 241 -2.44 29.70 0.23
C ASP A 241 -3.53 28.68 -0.08
N PHE A 242 -3.15 27.62 -0.81
CA PHE A 242 -4.02 26.51 -1.17
C PHE A 242 -3.47 25.22 -0.54
N TYR A 243 -4.28 24.53 0.23
CA TYR A 243 -3.86 23.34 0.95
C TYR A 243 -4.63 22.10 0.45
N LEU A 244 -3.91 21.00 0.26
CA LEU A 244 -4.48 19.67 0.04
C LEU A 244 -4.20 18.78 1.24
N GLY A 245 -5.20 18.05 1.70
CA GLY A 245 -5.12 17.07 2.79
C GLY A 245 -5.93 15.82 2.48
N GLY A 246 -5.68 14.73 3.21
CA GLY A 246 -6.36 13.46 2.95
C GLY A 246 -5.96 12.80 1.63
N LEU A 247 -4.71 13.01 1.20
CA LEU A 247 -4.17 12.39 -0.01
C LEU A 247 -3.83 10.90 0.19
N THR A 248 -3.73 10.44 1.44
CA THR A 248 -3.56 9.04 1.82
C THR A 248 -4.56 8.67 2.90
N ASP A 249 -5.09 7.46 2.87
CA ASP A 249 -6.03 6.97 3.89
C ASP A 249 -5.31 6.69 5.22
N SER A 250 -4.06 6.25 5.14
CA SER A 250 -3.17 6.00 6.29
C SER A 250 -2.78 7.27 7.06
N ALA A 251 -2.87 8.46 6.43
CA ALA A 251 -2.52 9.74 7.05
C ALA A 251 -3.49 10.87 6.60
N PRO A 252 -4.79 10.77 6.95
CA PRO A 252 -5.83 11.68 6.45
C PRO A 252 -5.66 13.13 6.94
N ASP A 253 -4.93 13.33 8.03
CA ASP A 253 -4.68 14.64 8.64
C ASP A 253 -3.41 15.33 8.12
N ASN A 254 -2.67 14.66 7.23
CA ASN A 254 -1.48 15.26 6.62
C ASN A 254 -1.85 16.23 5.50
N TRP A 255 -1.20 17.40 5.49
CA TRP A 255 -1.47 18.48 4.57
C TRP A 255 -0.23 18.86 3.77
N VAL A 256 -0.45 19.35 2.55
CA VAL A 256 0.55 20.06 1.75
C VAL A 256 0.04 21.44 1.37
N LYS A 257 0.95 22.41 1.31
CA LYS A 257 0.68 23.80 0.97
C LYS A 257 1.20 24.13 -0.42
N GLY A 258 0.31 24.66 -1.27
CA GLY A 258 0.60 25.31 -2.53
C GLY A 258 0.25 26.80 -2.51
N LYS A 259 0.41 27.44 -3.64
CA LYS A 259 0.14 28.89 -3.84
C LYS A 259 -0.78 29.11 -5.02
N ILE A 260 -1.77 30.00 -4.83
CA ILE A 260 -2.58 30.56 -5.92
C ILE A 260 -1.76 31.70 -6.55
N ASP A 261 -1.51 31.60 -7.84
CA ASP A 261 -0.82 32.59 -8.67
C ASP A 261 -1.62 32.82 -9.95
N GLY A 262 -2.47 33.84 -9.93
CA GLY A 262 -3.41 34.14 -11.02
C GLY A 262 -4.40 33.00 -11.25
N ASP A 263 -4.37 32.45 -12.45
CA ASP A 263 -5.20 31.32 -12.89
C ASP A 263 -4.54 29.94 -12.65
N LYS A 264 -3.55 29.89 -11.77
CA LYS A 264 -2.82 28.67 -11.43
C LYS A 264 -2.79 28.41 -9.94
N VAL A 265 -2.71 27.14 -9.56
CA VAL A 265 -2.26 26.71 -8.23
C VAL A 265 -1.00 25.88 -8.41
N VAL A 266 0.06 26.27 -7.70
CA VAL A 266 1.39 25.63 -7.83
C VAL A 266 1.78 24.96 -6.51
N PHE A 267 2.19 23.71 -6.60
CA PHE A 267 2.80 22.96 -5.49
C PHE A 267 4.25 22.62 -5.83
N GLU A 268 5.16 22.95 -4.94
CA GLU A 268 6.57 22.57 -5.07
C GLU A 268 6.78 21.12 -4.62
N ASP A 269 7.81 20.50 -5.19
CA ASP A 269 8.24 19.14 -4.86
C ASP A 269 8.80 19.03 -3.43
N LYS A 270 8.79 17.80 -2.90
CA LYS A 270 9.43 17.41 -1.61
C LYS A 270 8.93 18.22 -0.42
N LYS A 271 7.66 18.56 -0.38
CA LYS A 271 7.05 19.21 0.77
C LYS A 271 6.68 18.18 1.83
N TYR A 272 7.26 18.36 3.01
CA TYR A 272 6.98 17.49 4.15
C TYR A 272 5.51 17.63 4.58
N MET A 273 4.84 16.49 4.66
CA MET A 273 3.43 16.42 5.05
C MET A 273 3.24 15.92 6.48
N GLY A 274 4.21 15.18 7.02
CA GLY A 274 4.13 14.58 8.36
C GLY A 274 4.49 13.11 8.35
N VAL A 275 4.24 12.46 9.48
CA VAL A 275 4.44 11.01 9.66
C VAL A 275 3.19 10.27 9.19
N ASP A 276 3.38 9.25 8.38
CA ASP A 276 2.41 8.20 8.11
C ASP A 276 2.70 7.02 9.05
N LYS A 277 1.86 6.87 10.08
CA LYS A 277 2.07 5.87 11.14
C LYS A 277 1.83 4.44 10.68
N GLU A 278 0.93 4.25 9.76
CA GLU A 278 0.57 2.94 9.22
C GLU A 278 1.70 2.42 8.32
N ASN A 279 2.15 3.26 7.39
CA ASN A 279 3.27 2.95 6.51
C ASN A 279 4.64 3.14 7.20
N LYS A 280 4.67 3.63 8.46
CA LYS A 280 5.88 3.88 9.26
C LYS A 280 6.92 4.71 8.50
N CYS A 281 6.47 5.77 7.85
CA CYS A 281 7.34 6.62 7.04
C CYS A 281 7.05 8.10 7.22
N HIS A 282 8.02 8.90 6.79
CA HIS A 282 7.87 10.33 6.60
C HIS A 282 7.30 10.59 5.21
N ALA A 283 6.08 11.12 5.17
CA ALA A 283 5.36 11.38 3.94
C ALA A 283 5.71 12.76 3.37
N TYR A 284 5.96 12.79 2.07
CA TYR A 284 6.25 14.00 1.31
C TYR A 284 5.32 14.12 0.11
N PHE A 285 4.77 15.30 -0.10
CA PHE A 285 4.17 15.63 -1.39
C PHE A 285 5.28 15.69 -2.44
N SER A 286 5.07 15.03 -3.57
CA SER A 286 6.04 15.00 -4.64
C SER A 286 5.40 15.32 -5.98
N ALA A 287 5.98 16.29 -6.67
CA ALA A 287 5.69 16.54 -8.07
C ALA A 287 6.47 15.54 -8.92
N LEU A 288 5.79 14.84 -9.82
CA LEU A 288 6.33 13.69 -10.53
C LEU A 288 6.26 13.88 -12.05
N GLY A 289 7.22 13.27 -12.73
CA GLY A 289 7.18 12.99 -14.15
C GLY A 289 7.39 11.50 -14.39
N SER A 290 7.02 11.01 -15.57
CA SER A 290 7.31 9.64 -15.99
C SER A 290 7.92 9.61 -17.38
N GLU A 291 8.67 8.55 -17.65
CA GLU A 291 9.15 8.19 -18.97
C GLU A 291 9.06 6.68 -19.16
N LYS A 292 8.88 6.24 -20.41
CA LYS A 292 8.92 4.81 -20.73
C LYS A 292 10.37 4.36 -20.80
N VAL A 293 10.72 3.34 -20.01
CA VAL A 293 12.04 2.71 -20.02
C VAL A 293 11.89 1.21 -20.20
N TRP A 294 12.85 0.59 -20.86
CA TRP A 294 12.88 -0.86 -20.97
C TRP A 294 13.13 -1.49 -19.60
N SER A 295 12.26 -2.39 -19.19
CA SER A 295 12.41 -3.19 -17.98
C SER A 295 12.90 -4.59 -18.33
N ASP A 296 14.13 -4.91 -17.93
CA ASP A 296 14.67 -6.26 -18.11
C ASP A 296 13.91 -7.31 -17.30
N TYR A 297 13.30 -6.90 -16.19
CA TYR A 297 12.49 -7.78 -15.34
C TYR A 297 11.16 -8.19 -16.00
N TYR A 298 10.46 -7.22 -16.62
CA TYR A 298 9.18 -7.47 -17.29
C TYR A 298 9.32 -7.79 -18.77
N HIS A 299 10.54 -7.66 -19.35
CA HIS A 299 10.82 -7.78 -20.78
C HIS A 299 9.92 -6.91 -21.67
N GLN A 300 9.58 -5.70 -21.19
CA GLN A 300 8.76 -4.71 -21.89
C GLN A 300 9.07 -3.30 -21.42
N GLU A 301 8.56 -2.30 -22.13
CA GLU A 301 8.58 -0.91 -21.66
C GLU A 301 7.68 -0.76 -20.42
N ALA A 302 8.20 -0.12 -19.38
CA ALA A 302 7.50 0.20 -18.17
C ALA A 302 7.69 1.69 -17.82
N ASP A 303 6.76 2.26 -17.05
CA ASP A 303 6.90 3.62 -16.56
C ASP A 303 7.97 3.71 -15.48
N SER A 304 8.91 4.61 -15.67
CA SER A 304 9.88 5.04 -14.68
C SER A 304 9.51 6.43 -14.21
N PHE A 305 9.35 6.60 -12.90
CA PHE A 305 8.94 7.86 -12.30
C PHE A 305 10.14 8.61 -11.74
N PHE A 306 10.11 9.95 -11.86
CA PHE A 306 11.15 10.82 -11.34
C PHE A 306 10.57 12.12 -10.77
N PHE A 307 11.31 12.76 -9.85
CA PHE A 307 10.91 14.04 -9.27
C PHE A 307 11.08 15.18 -10.27
N VAL A 308 10.08 16.05 -10.36
CA VAL A 308 10.16 17.34 -11.05
C VAL A 308 10.04 18.48 -10.02
N LYS A 309 10.40 19.68 -10.41
CA LYS A 309 10.52 20.82 -9.49
C LYS A 309 9.18 21.22 -8.83
N SER A 310 8.09 21.12 -9.58
CA SER A 310 6.76 21.53 -9.14
C SER A 310 5.69 20.98 -10.06
N ILE A 311 4.44 20.95 -9.56
CA ILE A 311 3.25 20.75 -10.40
C ILE A 311 2.41 22.03 -10.36
N SER A 312 1.85 22.37 -11.53
CA SER A 312 0.92 23.48 -11.69
C SER A 312 -0.44 22.95 -12.16
N PHE A 313 -1.49 23.46 -11.56
CA PHE A 313 -2.88 23.21 -11.93
C PHE A 313 -3.48 24.45 -12.58
N ASP A 314 -4.25 24.29 -13.65
CA ASP A 314 -5.16 25.33 -14.11
C ASP A 314 -6.26 25.51 -13.06
N TYR A 315 -6.48 26.73 -12.62
CA TYR A 315 -7.42 27.07 -11.56
C TYR A 315 -8.50 28.00 -12.04
N ASP A 316 -9.75 27.55 -12.01
CA ASP A 316 -10.92 28.41 -12.21
C ASP A 316 -11.40 28.90 -10.84
N ALA A 317 -11.24 30.19 -10.58
CA ALA A 317 -11.58 30.80 -9.31
C ALA A 317 -13.10 30.91 -9.06
N GLU A 318 -13.95 30.87 -10.10
CA GLU A 318 -15.41 30.93 -9.99
C GLU A 318 -15.97 29.56 -9.57
N SER A 319 -15.64 28.52 -10.30
CA SER A 319 -16.04 27.14 -9.98
C SER A 319 -15.16 26.49 -8.92
N LYS A 320 -14.01 27.07 -8.62
CA LYS A 320 -12.96 26.53 -7.73
C LYS A 320 -12.44 25.17 -8.19
N THR A 321 -12.45 24.89 -9.48
CA THR A 321 -11.94 23.66 -10.05
C THR A 321 -10.46 23.76 -10.39
N LEU A 322 -9.76 22.63 -10.27
CA LEU A 322 -8.35 22.49 -10.65
C LEU A 322 -8.19 21.33 -11.61
N LYS A 323 -7.29 21.47 -12.57
CA LYS A 323 -6.88 20.35 -13.45
C LYS A 323 -5.41 20.48 -13.84
N SER A 324 -4.77 19.34 -14.06
CA SER A 324 -3.43 19.27 -14.61
C SER A 324 -3.31 18.05 -15.52
N ASP A 325 -2.50 18.16 -16.56
CA ASP A 325 -2.07 17.05 -17.43
C ASP A 325 -0.80 16.35 -16.91
N LYS A 326 -0.38 16.72 -15.70
CA LYS A 326 0.82 16.20 -15.04
C LYS A 326 0.44 15.25 -13.92
N MET A 327 1.40 14.88 -13.09
CA MET A 327 1.16 13.97 -11.97
C MET A 327 1.82 14.45 -10.69
N PHE A 328 1.27 14.03 -9.59
CA PHE A 328 1.87 14.19 -8.26
C PHE A 328 1.61 12.93 -7.43
N GLY A 329 2.28 12.83 -6.29
CA GLY A 329 2.07 11.74 -5.37
C GLY A 329 2.39 12.09 -3.94
N VAL A 330 2.12 11.15 -3.04
CA VAL A 330 2.66 11.11 -1.70
C VAL A 330 3.76 10.06 -1.69
N ASN A 331 4.98 10.52 -1.40
CA ASN A 331 6.19 9.71 -1.48
C ASN A 331 6.76 9.43 -0.08
N MET A 332 7.36 8.27 0.08
CA MET A 332 8.16 7.92 1.24
C MET A 332 9.57 8.49 1.03
N GLY A 333 9.95 9.49 1.84
CA GLY A 333 11.26 10.12 1.72
C GLY A 333 11.42 11.03 0.50
N THR A 334 12.65 11.40 0.17
CA THR A 334 12.97 12.43 -0.82
C THR A 334 14.07 12.08 -1.81
N SER A 335 14.75 10.96 -1.65
CA SER A 335 15.91 10.57 -2.47
C SER A 335 15.52 9.75 -3.68
N THR A 336 14.56 8.86 -3.52
CA THR A 336 14.05 7.96 -4.57
C THR A 336 12.53 8.06 -4.66
N VAL A 337 11.99 7.84 -5.85
CA VAL A 337 10.53 7.77 -6.00
C VAL A 337 10.05 6.44 -5.43
N LYS A 338 9.32 6.54 -4.33
CA LYS A 338 8.72 5.42 -3.59
C LYS A 338 7.36 5.87 -3.07
N PHE A 339 6.42 5.97 -3.99
CA PHE A 339 5.12 6.57 -3.67
C PHE A 339 4.24 5.63 -2.84
N ILE A 340 3.49 6.23 -1.92
CA ILE A 340 2.37 5.63 -1.21
C ILE A 340 1.14 5.70 -2.12
N ASN A 341 0.90 6.90 -2.69
CA ASN A 341 -0.13 7.13 -3.69
C ASN A 341 0.42 8.00 -4.82
N VAL A 342 -0.10 7.80 -6.03
CA VAL A 342 0.18 8.65 -7.19
C VAL A 342 -1.11 8.99 -7.92
N PHE A 343 -1.19 10.23 -8.42
CA PHE A 343 -2.35 10.81 -9.06
C PHE A 343 -1.93 11.38 -10.41
N MET A 344 -2.26 10.70 -11.51
CA MET A 344 -1.97 11.15 -12.87
C MET A 344 -3.19 11.87 -13.43
N GLU A 345 -2.97 12.92 -14.23
CA GLU A 345 -4.01 13.75 -14.84
C GLU A 345 -5.09 14.24 -13.84
N PRO A 346 -4.68 14.76 -12.67
CA PRO A 346 -5.60 15.05 -11.58
C PRO A 346 -6.57 16.18 -11.95
N GLN A 347 -7.84 15.96 -11.61
CA GLN A 347 -8.91 16.94 -11.70
C GLN A 347 -9.60 17.04 -10.36
N MET A 348 -9.79 18.24 -9.85
CA MET A 348 -10.38 18.48 -8.54
C MET A 348 -11.54 19.46 -8.65
N LYS A 349 -12.65 19.15 -8.00
CA LYS A 349 -13.84 20.03 -7.90
C LYS A 349 -14.38 20.01 -6.48
N PRO A 350 -15.01 21.12 -6.03
CA PRO A 350 -15.72 21.12 -4.75
C PRO A 350 -16.72 19.96 -4.69
N TRP A 351 -16.77 19.29 -3.54
CA TRP A 351 -17.64 18.15 -3.31
C TRP A 351 -18.48 18.35 -2.04
N ASN A 352 -19.74 17.91 -2.12
CA ASN A 352 -20.65 17.83 -0.98
C ASN A 352 -21.38 16.51 -1.02
N ASP A 353 -21.68 15.97 0.15
CA ASP A 353 -22.60 14.84 0.25
C ASP A 353 -23.96 15.22 -0.34
N LEU A 354 -24.44 14.44 -1.29
CA LEU A 354 -25.72 14.61 -1.93
C LEU A 354 -26.50 13.30 -1.92
N PRO A 355 -27.81 13.36 -1.67
CA PRO A 355 -28.67 12.19 -1.81
C PRO A 355 -28.71 11.76 -3.29
N ALA A 356 -28.22 10.56 -3.58
CA ALA A 356 -28.20 10.05 -4.95
C ALA A 356 -28.17 8.52 -4.99
N ASN A 357 -28.74 7.95 -6.05
CA ASN A 357 -28.67 6.50 -6.27
C ASN A 357 -27.27 6.11 -6.74
N PRO A 358 -26.67 5.06 -6.16
CA PRO A 358 -25.43 4.49 -6.68
C PRO A 358 -25.60 3.98 -8.12
N LYS A 359 -24.50 3.94 -8.87
CA LYS A 359 -24.45 3.21 -10.13
C LYS A 359 -24.70 1.73 -9.94
N ASP A 360 -25.16 1.09 -11.01
CA ASP A 360 -25.41 -0.34 -11.02
C ASP A 360 -24.08 -1.11 -10.90
N PRO A 361 -24.03 -2.14 -10.04
CA PRO A 361 -22.88 -3.04 -9.93
C PRO A 361 -22.74 -3.93 -11.17
N ASP A 362 -21.56 -4.58 -11.32
CA ASP A 362 -21.31 -5.57 -12.37
C ASP A 362 -20.60 -6.80 -11.77
N LEU A 363 -20.84 -7.97 -12.35
CA LEU A 363 -20.13 -9.20 -12.03
C LEU A 363 -18.98 -9.38 -13.01
N LEU A 364 -17.75 -9.54 -12.50
CA LEU A 364 -16.55 -9.64 -13.33
C LEU A 364 -16.08 -11.08 -13.51
N GLU A 365 -16.19 -11.89 -12.46
CA GLU A 365 -15.82 -13.31 -12.46
C GLU A 365 -16.70 -14.06 -11.47
N PHE A 366 -17.05 -15.29 -11.82
CA PHE A 366 -17.73 -16.22 -10.94
C PHE A 366 -17.09 -17.61 -11.06
N ARG A 367 -16.71 -18.17 -9.93
CA ARG A 367 -16.23 -19.54 -9.80
C ARG A 367 -17.21 -20.31 -8.93
N PRO A 368 -17.88 -21.34 -9.46
CA PRO A 368 -18.81 -22.13 -8.65
C PRO A 368 -18.08 -22.81 -7.49
N TYR A 369 -18.86 -23.25 -6.50
CA TYR A 369 -18.33 -24.01 -5.38
C TYR A 369 -17.61 -25.27 -5.89
N ASP A 370 -16.39 -25.49 -5.42
CA ASP A 370 -15.61 -26.70 -5.70
C ASP A 370 -15.44 -27.49 -4.40
N PRO A 371 -15.99 -28.70 -4.28
CA PRO A 371 -15.90 -29.50 -3.06
C PRO A 371 -14.46 -29.92 -2.71
N ASN A 372 -13.51 -29.86 -3.63
CA ASN A 372 -12.10 -30.13 -3.34
C ASN A 372 -11.44 -28.97 -2.57
N TYR A 373 -11.88 -27.73 -2.80
CA TYR A 373 -11.39 -26.54 -2.11
C TYR A 373 -12.31 -26.10 -1.00
N GLY A 374 -13.60 -26.50 -1.03
CA GLY A 374 -14.59 -26.17 -0.02
C GLY A 374 -15.19 -24.77 -0.14
N TYR A 375 -14.97 -24.06 -1.24
CA TYR A 375 -15.54 -22.71 -1.48
C TYR A 375 -15.77 -22.45 -2.97
N GLY A 376 -16.65 -21.48 -3.26
CA GLY A 376 -16.76 -20.76 -4.50
C GLY A 376 -16.24 -19.33 -4.35
N ALA A 377 -16.06 -18.61 -5.45
CA ALA A 377 -15.58 -17.24 -5.43
C ALA A 377 -16.29 -16.35 -6.46
N MET A 378 -16.45 -15.07 -6.12
CA MET A 378 -16.95 -14.09 -7.07
C MET A 378 -16.13 -12.80 -7.00
N LEU A 379 -15.89 -12.20 -8.17
CA LEU A 379 -15.29 -10.88 -8.33
C LEU A 379 -16.32 -9.96 -8.96
N TYR A 380 -16.55 -8.81 -8.37
CA TYR A 380 -17.59 -7.88 -8.80
C TYR A 380 -17.12 -6.43 -8.68
N TRP A 381 -17.73 -5.58 -9.48
CA TRP A 381 -17.46 -4.15 -9.51
C TRP A 381 -18.58 -3.41 -8.81
N LEU A 382 -18.23 -2.60 -7.84
CA LEU A 382 -19.10 -1.63 -7.19
C LEU A 382 -18.51 -0.25 -7.44
N ASP A 383 -19.20 0.57 -8.23
CA ASP A 383 -18.78 1.94 -8.43
C ASP A 383 -19.11 2.77 -7.18
N ASN A 384 -18.18 3.61 -6.75
CA ASN A 384 -18.41 4.57 -5.68
C ASN A 384 -19.01 5.89 -6.19
N MET A 385 -19.56 5.90 -7.40
CA MET A 385 -20.21 7.04 -8.03
C MET A 385 -21.72 6.88 -8.05
N SER A 386 -22.42 8.01 -8.03
CA SER A 386 -23.85 8.05 -8.30
C SER A 386 -24.13 7.94 -9.82
N VAL A 387 -25.40 7.70 -10.16
CA VAL A 387 -25.87 7.71 -11.56
C VAL A 387 -25.62 9.05 -12.27
N ASP A 388 -25.42 10.13 -11.53
CA ASP A 388 -25.11 11.48 -12.03
C ASP A 388 -23.61 11.79 -11.99
N ASP A 389 -22.75 10.78 -11.89
CA ASP A 389 -21.28 10.90 -11.84
C ASP A 389 -20.75 11.76 -10.66
N ASN A 390 -21.46 11.77 -9.53
CA ASN A 390 -20.98 12.34 -8.29
C ASN A 390 -20.40 11.25 -7.41
N LEU A 391 -19.23 11.49 -6.85
CA LEU A 391 -18.60 10.57 -5.90
C LEU A 391 -19.46 10.47 -4.64
N LEU A 392 -19.75 9.25 -4.21
CA LEU A 392 -20.47 8.95 -2.99
C LEU A 392 -19.48 8.74 -1.84
N ASN A 393 -19.88 9.12 -0.63
CA ASN A 393 -19.07 8.86 0.55
C ASN A 393 -19.08 7.35 0.87
N ALA A 394 -17.93 6.73 0.84
CA ALA A 394 -17.78 5.29 1.07
C ALA A 394 -18.29 4.85 2.46
N ASP A 395 -18.25 5.73 3.47
CA ASP A 395 -18.76 5.44 4.82
C ASP A 395 -20.28 5.22 4.86
N TYR A 396 -21.00 5.72 3.85
CA TYR A 396 -22.46 5.56 3.72
C TYR A 396 -22.85 4.60 2.60
N LEU A 397 -21.85 4.02 1.93
CA LEU A 397 -22.06 3.10 0.82
C LEU A 397 -22.01 1.65 1.31
N TYR A 398 -23.01 0.86 0.93
CA TYR A 398 -23.20 -0.53 1.27
C TYR A 398 -23.62 -1.31 0.04
N TYR A 399 -23.58 -2.63 0.13
CA TYR A 399 -24.12 -3.50 -0.90
C TYR A 399 -24.77 -4.75 -0.31
N ASN A 400 -25.71 -5.30 -1.05
CA ASN A 400 -26.34 -6.58 -0.79
C ASN A 400 -26.04 -7.56 -1.91
N LEU A 401 -25.83 -8.80 -1.51
CA LEU A 401 -25.69 -9.93 -2.41
C LEU A 401 -26.93 -10.80 -2.35
N TYR A 402 -27.25 -11.46 -3.44
CA TYR A 402 -28.38 -12.38 -3.54
C TYR A 402 -27.88 -13.65 -4.24
N PHE A 403 -28.22 -14.80 -3.69
CA PHE A 403 -27.97 -16.09 -4.32
C PHE A 403 -29.33 -16.75 -4.58
N ASP A 404 -29.60 -17.15 -5.82
CA ASP A 404 -30.85 -17.73 -6.30
C ASP A 404 -32.11 -16.91 -5.96
N GLY A 405 -31.94 -15.59 -5.87
CA GLY A 405 -32.99 -14.62 -5.54
C GLY A 405 -33.18 -14.37 -4.04
N GLU A 406 -32.51 -15.12 -3.17
CA GLU A 406 -32.55 -14.93 -1.73
C GLU A 406 -31.45 -13.98 -1.26
N LEU A 407 -31.81 -13.06 -0.35
CA LEU A 407 -30.86 -12.10 0.23
C LEU A 407 -29.82 -12.85 1.09
N PHE A 408 -28.58 -12.68 0.72
CA PHE A 408 -27.45 -13.30 1.41
C PHE A 408 -27.18 -12.63 2.76
N THR A 409 -26.92 -13.47 3.77
CA THR A 409 -26.45 -13.04 5.08
C THR A 409 -25.22 -13.86 5.45
N ALA A 410 -24.10 -13.18 5.69
CA ALA A 410 -22.91 -13.84 6.20
C ALA A 410 -23.04 -14.06 7.71
N TYR A 411 -22.94 -15.32 8.17
CA TYR A 411 -23.06 -15.69 9.57
C TYR A 411 -21.67 -16.05 10.16
N PRO A 412 -21.41 -15.73 11.47
CA PRO A 412 -20.12 -16.00 12.12
C PRO A 412 -19.73 -17.48 12.23
N ASP A 413 -20.66 -18.40 12.09
CA ASP A 413 -20.42 -19.85 12.08
C ASP A 413 -19.84 -20.35 10.75
N GLU A 414 -20.05 -19.61 9.67
CA GLU A 414 -19.48 -19.85 8.35
C GLU A 414 -18.30 -18.89 8.06
N TYR A 415 -18.48 -17.61 8.39
CA TYR A 415 -17.51 -16.53 8.18
C TYR A 415 -16.85 -16.19 9.53
N VAL A 416 -15.89 -17.02 9.90
CA VAL A 416 -15.32 -17.09 11.27
C VAL A 416 -14.63 -15.82 11.77
N LEU A 417 -14.34 -14.87 10.88
CA LEU A 417 -13.77 -13.57 11.24
C LEU A 417 -14.82 -12.52 11.55
N LEU A 418 -16.11 -12.80 11.28
CA LEU A 418 -17.22 -11.93 11.63
C LEU A 418 -17.57 -12.07 13.12
N LYS A 419 -17.95 -10.95 13.74
CA LYS A 419 -18.43 -10.92 15.13
C LYS A 419 -19.96 -11.11 15.24
N GLU A 420 -20.67 -10.73 14.20
CA GLU A 420 -22.12 -10.78 14.10
C GLU A 420 -22.55 -11.03 12.65
N ALA A 421 -23.79 -11.46 12.47
CA ALA A 421 -24.35 -11.69 11.15
C ALA A 421 -24.41 -10.36 10.35
N MET A 422 -24.01 -10.41 9.09
CA MET A 422 -23.90 -9.24 8.23
C MET A 422 -24.69 -9.45 6.92
N THR A 423 -25.64 -8.56 6.66
CA THR A 423 -26.46 -8.54 5.43
C THR A 423 -26.10 -7.35 4.57
N ASP A 424 -26.22 -6.12 5.11
CA ASP A 424 -25.80 -4.89 4.44
C ASP A 424 -24.29 -4.74 4.60
N ILE A 425 -23.55 -5.20 3.59
CA ILE A 425 -22.09 -5.25 3.66
C ILE A 425 -21.55 -3.83 3.39
N PRO A 426 -20.76 -3.23 4.31
CA PRO A 426 -20.15 -1.93 4.05
C PRO A 426 -19.22 -1.98 2.81
N TYR A 427 -19.23 -0.92 2.00
CA TYR A 427 -18.42 -0.83 0.79
C TYR A 427 -16.93 -1.11 1.04
N SER A 428 -16.37 -0.52 2.09
CA SER A 428 -14.96 -0.67 2.45
C SER A 428 -14.71 -1.82 3.44
N PHE A 429 -15.60 -2.82 3.50
CA PHE A 429 -15.42 -3.96 4.39
C PHE A 429 -14.40 -4.96 3.81
N SER A 430 -13.45 -5.34 4.64
CA SER A 430 -12.54 -6.46 4.39
C SER A 430 -12.24 -7.13 5.73
N ASP A 431 -12.29 -8.45 5.76
CA ASP A 431 -11.80 -9.27 6.86
C ASP A 431 -10.41 -9.85 6.57
N GLY A 432 -9.85 -9.55 5.38
CA GLY A 432 -8.54 -10.00 4.94
C GLY A 432 -8.52 -11.46 4.44
N TYR A 433 -9.68 -12.14 4.40
CA TYR A 433 -9.81 -13.53 3.97
C TYR A 433 -11.01 -13.73 3.03
N ASP A 434 -12.24 -13.72 3.56
CA ASP A 434 -13.44 -14.01 2.77
C ASP A 434 -13.93 -12.80 1.97
N PHE A 435 -13.79 -11.60 2.51
CA PHE A 435 -14.17 -10.35 1.89
C PHE A 435 -12.96 -9.46 1.70
N ASN A 436 -12.71 -9.05 0.47
CA ASN A 436 -11.63 -8.12 0.16
C ASN A 436 -12.05 -7.15 -0.94
N PHE A 437 -11.36 -6.01 -1.03
CA PHE A 437 -11.57 -5.04 -2.08
C PHE A 437 -10.28 -4.30 -2.46
N THR A 438 -10.24 -3.77 -3.68
CA THR A 438 -9.22 -2.86 -4.17
C THR A 438 -9.89 -1.83 -5.07
N GLY A 439 -10.01 -0.59 -4.59
CA GLY A 439 -10.82 0.43 -5.27
C GLY A 439 -12.28 -0.04 -5.38
N SER A 440 -12.82 -0.02 -6.59
CA SER A 440 -14.19 -0.48 -6.88
C SER A 440 -14.31 -1.98 -7.14
N MET A 441 -13.20 -2.70 -7.15
CA MET A 441 -13.17 -4.15 -7.37
C MET A 441 -13.26 -4.88 -6.05
N HIS A 442 -14.32 -5.66 -5.86
CA HIS A 442 -14.60 -6.43 -4.67
C HIS A 442 -14.54 -7.92 -4.98
N ASN A 443 -14.08 -8.71 -4.04
CA ASN A 443 -14.14 -10.17 -4.11
C ASN A 443 -14.67 -10.78 -2.83
N MET A 444 -15.30 -11.94 -2.97
CA MET A 444 -15.85 -12.71 -1.88
C MET A 444 -15.68 -14.20 -2.13
N PHE A 445 -15.38 -14.97 -1.08
CA PHE A 445 -15.55 -16.40 -1.06
C PHE A 445 -16.90 -16.76 -0.46
N PHE A 446 -17.55 -17.81 -1.01
CA PHE A 446 -18.84 -18.32 -0.49
C PHE A 446 -18.80 -19.84 -0.38
N TYR A 447 -19.62 -20.39 0.51
CA TYR A 447 -19.54 -21.80 0.95
C TYR A 447 -20.79 -22.62 0.58
N MET A 448 -21.57 -22.16 -0.40
CA MET A 448 -22.79 -22.84 -0.86
C MET A 448 -22.59 -23.42 -2.27
N ASP A 449 -23.09 -24.64 -2.46
CA ASP A 449 -23.08 -25.35 -3.76
C ASP A 449 -24.37 -25.08 -4.54
N GLY A 450 -24.30 -25.28 -5.86
CA GLY A 450 -25.46 -25.26 -6.75
C GLY A 450 -26.02 -23.87 -7.06
N VAL A 451 -25.28 -22.79 -6.80
CA VAL A 451 -25.69 -21.43 -7.13
C VAL A 451 -25.93 -21.28 -8.63
N SER A 452 -27.16 -20.97 -9.00
CA SER A 452 -27.59 -20.79 -10.40
C SER A 452 -27.80 -19.31 -10.79
N LYS A 453 -27.90 -18.41 -9.79
CA LYS A 453 -28.15 -17.00 -10.01
C LYS A 453 -27.49 -16.16 -8.92
N VAL A 454 -26.83 -15.07 -9.32
CA VAL A 454 -26.25 -14.09 -8.40
C VAL A 454 -26.88 -12.72 -8.67
N GLY A 455 -27.24 -12.03 -7.60
CA GLY A 455 -27.71 -10.64 -7.64
C GLY A 455 -26.81 -9.72 -6.82
N ILE A 456 -26.62 -8.50 -7.29
CA ILE A 456 -25.83 -7.48 -6.59
C ILE A 456 -26.62 -6.17 -6.60
N GLN A 457 -26.71 -5.49 -5.45
CA GLN A 457 -27.37 -4.18 -5.34
C GLN A 457 -26.54 -3.27 -4.45
N ALA A 458 -26.13 -2.12 -4.97
CA ALA A 458 -25.48 -1.07 -4.17
C ALA A 458 -26.53 -0.20 -3.46
N MET A 459 -26.18 0.31 -2.27
CA MET A 459 -27.05 1.13 -1.42
C MET A 459 -26.26 2.28 -0.81
N TYR A 460 -26.83 3.48 -0.87
CA TYR A 460 -26.28 4.66 -0.21
C TYR A 460 -27.22 5.11 0.91
N LYS A 461 -26.77 5.00 2.17
CA LYS A 461 -27.55 5.32 3.37
C LYS A 461 -27.22 6.74 3.82
N TYR A 462 -28.03 7.71 3.42
CA TYR A 462 -27.78 9.12 3.69
C TYR A 462 -29.01 9.81 4.28
N ASN A 463 -28.83 10.52 5.41
CA ASN A 463 -29.90 11.24 6.11
C ASN A 463 -31.16 10.40 6.36
N ASP A 464 -31.00 9.24 7.00
CA ASP A 464 -32.07 8.28 7.34
C ASP A 464 -32.87 7.74 6.12
N LYS A 465 -32.32 7.91 4.92
CA LYS A 465 -32.88 7.36 3.68
C LYS A 465 -31.87 6.41 3.02
N VAL A 466 -32.42 5.43 2.32
CA VAL A 466 -31.64 4.47 1.54
C VAL A 466 -31.90 4.71 0.06
N TYR A 467 -30.87 5.09 -0.66
CA TYR A 467 -30.86 5.24 -2.11
C TYR A 467 -30.23 3.96 -2.68
N LYS A 468 -30.85 3.35 -3.67
CA LYS A 468 -30.43 2.04 -4.20
C LYS A 468 -30.14 2.12 -5.68
N SER A 469 -29.15 1.35 -6.12
CA SER A 469 -29.01 0.97 -7.52
C SER A 469 -30.13 0.04 -7.97
N ASN A 470 -30.20 -0.29 -9.25
CA ASN A 470 -30.96 -1.46 -9.66
C ASN A 470 -30.34 -2.73 -9.01
N LEU A 471 -31.19 -3.73 -8.76
CA LEU A 471 -30.70 -5.08 -8.49
C LEU A 471 -30.27 -5.67 -9.83
N VAL A 472 -28.97 -5.88 -10.00
CA VAL A 472 -28.42 -6.52 -11.21
C VAL A 472 -28.24 -7.99 -10.93
N GLU A 473 -28.87 -8.83 -11.75
CA GLU A 473 -28.85 -10.28 -11.59
C GLU A 473 -28.13 -10.95 -12.77
N PHE A 474 -27.40 -12.01 -12.47
CA PHE A 474 -26.62 -12.79 -13.41
C PHE A 474 -27.00 -14.26 -13.28
N GLU A 475 -27.38 -14.86 -14.40
CA GLU A 475 -27.59 -16.31 -14.48
C GLU A 475 -26.25 -17.01 -14.67
N ILE A 476 -25.97 -17.98 -13.83
CA ILE A 476 -24.74 -18.79 -13.88
C ILE A 476 -24.98 -19.98 -14.80
N THR A 477 -24.08 -20.20 -15.75
CA THR A 477 -24.15 -21.24 -16.74
C THR A 477 -22.86 -22.05 -16.79
N GLU A 478 -22.85 -23.19 -17.44
CA GLU A 478 -21.63 -24.01 -17.63
C GLU A 478 -20.51 -23.26 -18.37
N ASP A 479 -20.88 -22.29 -19.23
CA ASP A 479 -19.93 -21.47 -20.01
C ASP A 479 -19.54 -20.15 -19.33
N GLY A 480 -19.98 -19.91 -18.07
CA GLY A 480 -19.74 -18.68 -17.32
C GLY A 480 -21.03 -18.07 -16.78
N PHE A 481 -21.22 -16.76 -16.92
CA PHE A 481 -22.42 -16.05 -16.45
C PHE A 481 -22.92 -15.05 -17.50
N ARG A 482 -24.21 -14.73 -17.43
CA ARG A 482 -24.83 -13.70 -18.27
C ARG A 482 -25.78 -12.84 -17.45
N PRO A 483 -25.84 -11.53 -17.69
CA PRO A 483 -26.82 -10.68 -17.02
C PRO A 483 -28.24 -11.09 -17.43
N THR A 484 -29.12 -11.25 -16.43
CA THR A 484 -30.56 -11.33 -16.65
C THR A 484 -31.12 -9.93 -16.83
N ALA A 485 -32.32 -9.78 -17.43
CA ALA A 485 -32.91 -8.47 -17.65
C ALA A 485 -33.02 -7.67 -16.33
N VAL A 486 -32.53 -6.42 -16.34
CA VAL A 486 -32.62 -5.52 -15.20
C VAL A 486 -34.08 -5.25 -14.85
N ASN A 487 -34.53 -5.66 -13.68
CA ASN A 487 -35.85 -5.33 -13.14
C ASN A 487 -35.81 -3.92 -12.50
N GLY A 488 -35.83 -2.90 -13.32
CA GLY A 488 -35.91 -1.51 -12.88
C GLY A 488 -36.63 -0.65 -13.95
N VAL A 489 -37.58 0.13 -13.50
CA VAL A 489 -38.23 1.13 -14.35
C VAL A 489 -37.26 2.26 -14.61
N SER A 490 -36.45 2.16 -15.64
CA SER A 490 -35.79 3.30 -16.28
C SER A 490 -36.21 3.39 -17.75
N ASP A 491 -36.25 4.60 -18.25
CA ASP A 491 -36.58 4.88 -19.65
C ASP A 491 -35.85 3.90 -20.58
N ASP A 492 -36.60 3.22 -21.43
CA ASP A 492 -36.18 2.13 -22.33
C ASP A 492 -35.01 2.48 -23.27
N LYS A 493 -34.57 3.74 -23.27
CA LYS A 493 -33.57 4.27 -24.21
C LYS A 493 -32.14 3.86 -23.90
N ASP A 494 -31.80 3.67 -22.64
CA ASP A 494 -30.42 3.37 -22.18
C ASP A 494 -30.14 1.87 -21.96
N ARG A 495 -31.11 1.02 -22.29
CA ARG A 495 -30.98 -0.44 -22.13
C ARG A 495 -30.04 -1.01 -23.19
N VAL A 496 -28.98 -1.70 -22.74
CA VAL A 496 -28.09 -2.46 -23.62
C VAL A 496 -28.80 -3.73 -24.09
N THR A 497 -28.99 -3.87 -25.38
CA THR A 497 -29.65 -5.01 -26.01
C THR A 497 -28.69 -6.02 -26.64
N GLY A 498 -27.40 -5.68 -26.69
CA GLY A 498 -26.37 -6.56 -27.21
C GLY A 498 -24.98 -5.99 -26.97
N VAL A 499 -24.02 -6.87 -26.71
CA VAL A 499 -22.60 -6.55 -26.55
C VAL A 499 -21.79 -7.31 -27.59
N SER A 500 -20.89 -6.62 -28.25
CA SER A 500 -19.95 -7.22 -29.19
C SER A 500 -18.55 -6.72 -28.92
N PHE A 501 -17.57 -7.59 -29.07
CA PHE A 501 -16.16 -7.24 -28.91
C PHE A 501 -15.45 -7.26 -30.26
N TYR A 502 -14.56 -6.29 -30.45
CA TYR A 502 -13.72 -6.19 -31.65
C TYR A 502 -12.27 -5.99 -31.24
N ASP A 503 -11.34 -6.56 -31.98
CA ASP A 503 -9.94 -6.21 -31.84
C ASP A 503 -9.66 -4.79 -32.37
N LEU A 504 -8.46 -4.27 -32.17
CA LEU A 504 -8.11 -2.92 -32.64
C LEU A 504 -8.09 -2.79 -34.19
N SER A 505 -8.13 -3.90 -34.91
CA SER A 505 -8.27 -3.92 -36.37
C SER A 505 -9.74 -3.94 -36.83
N GLY A 506 -10.69 -3.94 -35.89
CA GLY A 506 -12.13 -3.96 -36.16
C GLY A 506 -12.71 -5.36 -36.43
N ARG A 507 -11.95 -6.43 -36.21
CA ARG A 507 -12.45 -7.81 -36.33
C ARG A 507 -13.25 -8.19 -35.08
N TRP A 508 -14.44 -8.79 -35.32
CA TRP A 508 -15.26 -9.33 -34.25
C TRP A 508 -14.55 -10.49 -33.53
N VAL A 509 -14.67 -10.50 -32.20
CA VAL A 509 -14.06 -11.51 -31.32
C VAL A 509 -15.16 -12.11 -30.44
N SER A 510 -15.44 -13.39 -30.61
CA SER A 510 -16.51 -14.07 -29.87
C SER A 510 -16.18 -14.28 -28.39
N ASN A 511 -14.92 -14.51 -28.07
CA ASN A 511 -14.45 -14.71 -26.70
C ASN A 511 -13.09 -14.00 -26.52
N PRO A 512 -13.09 -12.73 -26.10
CA PRO A 512 -11.86 -11.97 -25.95
C PRO A 512 -11.01 -12.55 -24.81
N SER A 513 -9.81 -13.05 -25.15
CA SER A 513 -8.77 -13.43 -24.21
C SER A 513 -8.05 -12.17 -23.68
N SER A 514 -6.93 -12.32 -22.99
CA SER A 514 -6.08 -11.19 -22.57
C SER A 514 -5.74 -10.29 -23.77
N GLY A 515 -5.93 -8.98 -23.63
CA GLY A 515 -5.69 -8.01 -24.71
C GLY A 515 -6.56 -6.76 -24.66
N ILE A 516 -6.37 -5.85 -25.63
CA ILE A 516 -7.14 -4.62 -25.78
C ILE A 516 -8.23 -4.83 -26.83
N TYR A 517 -9.47 -4.48 -26.47
CA TYR A 517 -10.64 -4.66 -27.32
C TYR A 517 -11.53 -3.42 -27.34
N LEU A 518 -12.33 -3.29 -28.37
CA LEU A 518 -13.45 -2.35 -28.45
C LEU A 518 -14.71 -3.10 -28.05
N LYS A 519 -15.30 -2.76 -26.90
CA LYS A 519 -16.61 -3.24 -26.47
C LYS A 519 -17.69 -2.32 -27.07
N THR A 520 -18.50 -2.83 -27.98
CA THR A 520 -19.62 -2.11 -28.56
C THR A 520 -20.89 -2.61 -27.93
N MET A 521 -21.65 -1.69 -27.34
CA MET A 521 -22.96 -1.92 -26.72
C MET A 521 -24.03 -1.37 -27.64
N LYS A 522 -24.99 -2.21 -28.03
CA LYS A 522 -26.17 -1.79 -28.77
C LYS A 522 -27.28 -1.43 -27.79
N MET A 523 -27.75 -0.23 -27.84
CA MET A 523 -28.80 0.29 -26.96
C MET A 523 -30.21 -0.05 -27.49
N ALA A 524 -31.23 -0.06 -26.63
CA ALA A 524 -32.59 -0.37 -27.00
C ALA A 524 -33.20 0.67 -27.97
N ASP A 525 -32.71 1.90 -27.95
CA ASP A 525 -33.07 2.96 -28.89
C ASP A 525 -32.41 2.82 -30.27
N GLY A 526 -31.61 1.76 -30.47
CA GLY A 526 -30.89 1.50 -31.72
C GLY A 526 -29.54 2.20 -31.83
N THR A 527 -29.17 3.05 -30.88
CA THR A 527 -27.82 3.66 -30.82
C THR A 527 -26.76 2.66 -30.44
N GLN A 528 -25.49 2.97 -30.73
CA GLN A 528 -24.35 2.15 -30.33
C GLN A 528 -23.35 3.00 -29.55
N LYS A 529 -22.91 2.47 -28.40
CA LYS A 529 -21.82 3.05 -27.58
C LYS A 529 -20.62 2.12 -27.62
N THR A 530 -19.48 2.63 -28.04
CA THR A 530 -18.22 1.84 -28.09
C THR A 530 -17.23 2.38 -27.08
N VAL A 531 -16.69 1.50 -26.28
CA VAL A 531 -15.64 1.80 -25.28
C VAL A 531 -14.44 0.89 -25.51
N LYS A 532 -13.26 1.42 -25.30
CA LYS A 532 -12.02 0.64 -25.30
C LYS A 532 -11.89 -0.05 -23.94
N ILE A 533 -11.70 -1.35 -23.96
CA ILE A 533 -11.49 -2.14 -22.73
C ILE A 533 -10.16 -2.91 -22.83
N VAL A 534 -9.55 -3.14 -21.69
CA VAL A 534 -8.39 -4.02 -21.54
C VAL A 534 -8.87 -5.28 -20.81
N LYS A 535 -8.74 -6.43 -21.45
CA LYS A 535 -8.96 -7.72 -20.82
C LYS A 535 -7.61 -8.33 -20.48
N ARG A 536 -7.41 -8.68 -19.23
CA ARG A 536 -6.15 -9.29 -18.74
C ARG A 536 -6.20 -10.80 -18.82
#